data_7730f2532ffb5db9f65da7c206b44dd2
#
_entry.id   7730f2532ffb5db9f65da7c206b44dd2
#
_cell.length_a   1.000
_cell.length_b   1.000
_cell.length_c   1.000
_cell.angle_alpha   90.00
_cell.angle_beta   90.00
_cell.angle_gamma   90.00
#
_symmetry.space_group_name_H-M   'P 1'
#
loop_
_entity.id
_entity.type
_entity.pdbx_description
1 polymer ?
#
loop_
_entity_poly.entity_id
_entity_poly.type
_entity_poly.pdbx_seq_one_letter_code
_entity_poly.pdbx_strand_id
1 'polypeptide(L)'
;TPQARQLMSIYFATTALKKDSGVADPAVQPRPVRKIGVLGAGLMGAGISYVTAGKAQLPVRLKDQDAAGLNRGLAYIDRLVQKRLYRRSITAFEAGQERRRVTPTLDFSGFQNVDVVIEAVFEDLMLKQRLVAEVEAHCLPTTIFATNTSSLPIAQIAEAAQRPENVIGMHYFSPV
;
A
#
# COMPACT_ATOMS: atom_id res chain seq x y z
N THR A 1 -34.21 -19.41 -5.04
CA THR A 1 -34.43 -18.27 -5.94
C THR A 1 -33.14 -17.96 -6.75
N PRO A 2 -33.22 -17.31 -7.94
CA PRO A 2 -32.06 -16.90 -8.71
C PRO A 2 -31.12 -16.02 -7.86
N GLN A 3 -31.66 -15.12 -7.06
CA GLN A 3 -30.87 -14.24 -6.17
C GLN A 3 -30.07 -15.04 -5.13
N ALA A 4 -30.68 -16.07 -4.52
CA ALA A 4 -29.98 -16.92 -3.57
C ALA A 4 -28.80 -17.67 -4.22
N ARG A 5 -28.99 -18.16 -5.48
CA ARG A 5 -27.89 -18.80 -6.22
C ARG A 5 -26.74 -17.85 -6.50
N GLN A 6 -27.04 -16.59 -6.89
CA GLN A 6 -26.01 -15.59 -7.12
C GLN A 6 -25.23 -15.22 -5.84
N LEU A 7 -25.92 -15.06 -4.70
CA LEU A 7 -25.25 -14.81 -3.41
C LEU A 7 -24.36 -15.99 -3.00
N MET A 8 -24.83 -17.22 -3.19
CA MET A 8 -24.01 -18.43 -2.94
C MET A 8 -22.79 -18.47 -3.86
N SER A 9 -22.94 -18.13 -5.16
CA SER A 9 -21.83 -18.07 -6.10
C SER A 9 -20.76 -17.07 -5.65
N ILE A 10 -21.18 -15.86 -5.23
CA ILE A 10 -20.27 -14.84 -4.71
C ILE A 10 -19.56 -15.34 -3.43
N TYR A 11 -20.28 -15.98 -2.53
CA TYR A 11 -19.70 -16.55 -1.31
C TYR A 11 -18.62 -17.60 -1.61
N PHE A 12 -18.91 -18.54 -2.51
CA PHE A 12 -17.96 -19.58 -2.89
C PHE A 12 -16.76 -19.01 -3.64
N ALA A 13 -16.97 -18.06 -4.57
CA ALA A 13 -15.88 -17.37 -5.27
C ALA A 13 -14.96 -16.62 -4.30
N THR A 14 -15.52 -15.86 -3.34
CA THR A 14 -14.75 -15.16 -2.33
C THR A 14 -13.98 -16.13 -1.43
N THR A 15 -14.54 -17.29 -1.12
CA THR A 15 -13.87 -18.32 -0.31
C THR A 15 -12.75 -19.00 -1.09
N ALA A 16 -12.93 -19.24 -2.39
CA ALA A 16 -11.90 -19.81 -3.26
C ALA A 16 -10.71 -18.86 -3.41
N LEU A 17 -10.96 -17.57 -3.63
CA LEU A 17 -9.92 -16.54 -3.72
C LEU A 17 -9.02 -16.47 -2.49
N LYS A 18 -9.53 -16.76 -1.30
CA LYS A 18 -8.70 -16.79 -0.06
C LYS A 18 -7.66 -17.91 -0.05
N LYS A 19 -7.84 -18.93 -0.88
CA LYS A 19 -6.94 -20.10 -0.99
C LYS A 19 -6.10 -20.06 -2.26
N ASP A 20 -6.39 -19.10 -3.15
CA ASP A 20 -5.66 -18.93 -4.39
C ASP A 20 -4.33 -18.23 -4.11
N SER A 21 -3.22 -18.88 -4.47
CA SER A 21 -1.88 -18.31 -4.37
C SER A 21 -1.60 -17.24 -5.43
N GLY A 22 -2.49 -17.05 -6.41
CA GLY A 22 -2.31 -16.16 -7.56
C GLY A 22 -1.31 -16.67 -8.60
N VAL A 23 -0.72 -17.86 -8.41
CA VAL A 23 0.22 -18.50 -9.34
C VAL A 23 -0.17 -19.96 -9.58
N ALA A 24 0.02 -20.42 -10.83
CA ALA A 24 -0.34 -21.79 -11.20
C ALA A 24 0.66 -22.83 -10.64
N ASP A 25 1.92 -22.45 -10.47
CA ASP A 25 2.96 -23.35 -9.95
C ASP A 25 3.03 -23.27 -8.42
N PRO A 26 2.68 -24.36 -7.69
CA PRO A 26 2.73 -24.40 -6.24
C PRO A 26 4.15 -24.35 -5.66
N ALA A 27 5.18 -24.55 -6.49
CA ALA A 27 6.57 -24.44 -6.05
C ALA A 27 7.03 -22.97 -5.90
N VAL A 28 6.32 -22.02 -6.49
CA VAL A 28 6.62 -20.60 -6.36
C VAL A 28 6.32 -20.14 -4.94
N GLN A 29 7.36 -19.69 -4.23
CA GLN A 29 7.24 -19.17 -2.88
C GLN A 29 7.22 -17.63 -2.89
N PRO A 30 6.35 -16.98 -2.09
CA PRO A 30 6.34 -15.54 -1.98
C PRO A 30 7.64 -15.03 -1.36
N ARG A 31 8.16 -13.91 -1.90
CA ARG A 31 9.31 -13.25 -1.29
C ARG A 31 8.89 -12.57 0.02
N PRO A 32 9.74 -12.58 1.06
CA PRO A 32 9.46 -11.87 2.29
C PRO A 32 9.43 -10.36 2.03
N VAL A 33 8.38 -9.70 2.49
CA VAL A 33 8.26 -8.24 2.50
C VAL A 33 8.68 -7.74 3.87
N ARG A 34 9.68 -6.85 3.93
CA ARG A 34 10.26 -6.35 5.18
C ARG A 34 10.06 -4.86 5.37
N LYS A 35 9.88 -4.10 4.28
CA LYS A 35 9.72 -2.65 4.31
C LYS A 35 8.86 -2.17 3.15
N ILE A 36 7.94 -1.27 3.44
CA ILE A 36 7.01 -0.68 2.47
C ILE A 36 7.33 0.79 2.27
N GLY A 37 7.35 1.23 1.00
CA GLY A 37 7.22 2.63 0.64
C GLY A 37 5.77 2.98 0.35
N VAL A 38 5.31 4.17 0.74
CA VAL A 38 3.99 4.68 0.38
C VAL A 38 4.16 6.06 -0.24
N LEU A 39 3.62 6.26 -1.44
CA LEU A 39 3.60 7.53 -2.16
C LEU A 39 2.21 8.16 -2.04
N GLY A 40 2.16 9.37 -1.51
CA GLY A 40 0.95 10.10 -1.17
C GLY A 40 0.54 9.91 0.29
N ALA A 41 0.43 11.01 1.04
CA ALA A 41 0.00 11.02 2.44
C ALA A 41 -1.47 11.49 2.59
N GLY A 42 -2.26 11.40 1.53
CA GLY A 42 -3.69 11.63 1.55
C GLY A 42 -4.43 10.57 2.38
N LEU A 43 -5.78 10.60 2.34
CA LEU A 43 -6.61 9.68 3.12
C LEU A 43 -6.21 8.21 2.91
N MET A 44 -6.06 7.78 1.63
CA MET A 44 -5.71 6.39 1.32
C MET A 44 -4.29 6.04 1.74
N GLY A 45 -3.28 6.84 1.36
CA GLY A 45 -1.89 6.52 1.69
C GLY A 45 -1.60 6.58 3.20
N ALA A 46 -2.22 7.51 3.94
CA ALA A 46 -2.14 7.53 5.39
C ALA A 46 -2.84 6.32 6.02
N GLY A 47 -4.02 5.91 5.51
CA GLY A 47 -4.73 4.72 5.94
C GLY A 47 -3.91 3.44 5.68
N ILE A 48 -3.38 3.28 4.46
CA ILE A 48 -2.50 2.17 4.09
C ILE A 48 -1.27 2.12 5.00
N SER A 49 -0.63 3.26 5.25
CA SER A 49 0.52 3.36 6.17
C SER A 49 0.15 2.92 7.59
N TYR A 50 -1.02 3.33 8.07
CA TYR A 50 -1.53 2.96 9.39
C TYR A 50 -1.77 1.44 9.52
N VAL A 51 -2.47 0.81 8.57
CA VAL A 51 -2.74 -0.64 8.65
C VAL A 51 -1.46 -1.45 8.45
N THR A 52 -0.55 -1.00 7.59
CA THR A 52 0.76 -1.63 7.39
C THR A 52 1.60 -1.60 8.67
N ALA A 53 1.71 -0.44 9.31
CA ALA A 53 2.48 -0.29 10.55
C ALA A 53 1.85 -1.01 11.74
N GLY A 54 0.50 -1.00 11.84
CA GLY A 54 -0.23 -1.54 12.99
C GLY A 54 -0.57 -3.02 12.86
N LYS A 55 -1.03 -3.48 11.70
CA LYS A 55 -1.48 -4.86 11.49
C LYS A 55 -0.40 -5.75 10.92
N ALA A 56 0.26 -5.32 9.85
CA ALA A 56 1.37 -6.07 9.27
C ALA A 56 2.68 -5.90 10.08
N GLN A 57 2.74 -4.92 10.97
CA GLN A 57 3.90 -4.59 11.79
C GLN A 57 5.18 -4.29 10.99
N LEU A 58 5.03 -3.83 9.76
CA LEU A 58 6.12 -3.51 8.86
C LEU A 58 6.51 -2.02 8.96
N PRO A 59 7.80 -1.69 8.82
CA PRO A 59 8.27 -0.33 8.63
C PRO A 59 7.70 0.28 7.34
N VAL A 60 7.25 1.52 7.43
CA VAL A 60 6.70 2.30 6.31
C VAL A 60 7.51 3.57 6.10
N ARG A 61 7.96 3.80 4.88
CA ARG A 61 8.49 5.08 4.44
C ARG A 61 7.40 5.83 3.69
N LEU A 62 6.82 6.86 4.32
CA LEU A 62 5.72 7.65 3.76
C LEU A 62 6.26 8.91 3.08
N LYS A 63 6.06 9.02 1.77
CA LYS A 63 6.46 10.18 0.97
C LYS A 63 5.24 10.98 0.52
N ASP A 64 5.34 12.30 0.60
CA ASP A 64 4.41 13.22 -0.08
C ASP A 64 5.22 14.30 -0.84
N GLN A 65 4.55 15.04 -1.71
CA GLN A 65 5.16 16.13 -2.48
C GLN A 65 5.43 17.36 -1.63
N ASP A 66 4.66 17.58 -0.54
CA ASP A 66 4.78 18.74 0.32
C ASP A 66 4.61 18.40 1.81
N ALA A 67 5.22 19.24 2.65
CA ALA A 67 5.23 19.06 4.10
C ALA A 67 3.82 19.20 4.72
N ALA A 68 2.94 20.01 4.16
CA ALA A 68 1.61 20.21 4.71
C ALA A 68 0.74 18.96 4.48
N GLY A 69 0.81 18.35 3.28
CA GLY A 69 0.19 17.07 2.96
C GLY A 69 0.68 15.96 3.88
N LEU A 70 2.01 15.85 4.00
CA LEU A 70 2.66 14.87 4.86
C LEU A 70 2.23 15.00 6.33
N ASN A 71 2.22 16.22 6.87
CA ASN A 71 1.79 16.48 8.26
C ASN A 71 0.30 16.15 8.48
N ARG A 72 -0.58 16.43 7.51
CA ARG A 72 -2.00 16.02 7.60
C ARG A 72 -2.14 14.50 7.66
N GLY A 73 -1.38 13.78 6.82
CA GLY A 73 -1.36 12.32 6.82
C GLY A 73 -0.88 11.74 8.15
N LEU A 74 0.23 12.24 8.69
CA LEU A 74 0.76 11.83 10.00
C LEU A 74 -0.22 12.11 11.14
N ALA A 75 -0.86 13.28 11.14
CA ALA A 75 -1.89 13.62 12.12
C ALA A 75 -3.13 12.70 12.02
N TYR A 76 -3.48 12.26 10.81
CA TYR A 76 -4.55 11.28 10.61
C TYR A 76 -4.16 9.91 11.20
N ILE A 77 -2.96 9.42 10.91
CA ILE A 77 -2.43 8.17 11.48
C ILE A 77 -2.43 8.24 13.01
N ASP A 78 -1.92 9.35 13.58
CA ASP A 78 -1.87 9.52 15.03
C ASP A 78 -3.27 9.46 15.65
N ARG A 79 -4.27 10.12 15.07
CA ARG A 79 -5.66 10.05 15.54
C ARG A 79 -6.21 8.61 15.57
N LEU A 80 -5.90 7.80 14.55
CA LEU A 80 -6.33 6.41 14.51
C LEU A 80 -5.66 5.57 15.60
N VAL A 81 -4.37 5.76 15.84
CA VAL A 81 -3.61 5.11 16.93
C VAL A 81 -4.16 5.55 18.28
N GLN A 82 -4.37 6.86 18.50
CA GLN A 82 -4.95 7.41 19.73
C GLN A 82 -6.35 6.84 20.03
N LYS A 83 -7.19 6.70 19.01
CA LYS A 83 -8.53 6.12 19.15
C LYS A 83 -8.46 4.67 19.67
N ARG A 84 -7.50 3.88 19.20
CA ARG A 84 -7.27 2.50 19.68
C ARG A 84 -6.72 2.49 21.11
N LEU A 85 -5.79 3.38 21.42
CA LEU A 85 -5.24 3.55 22.76
C LEU A 85 -6.35 3.94 23.77
N TYR A 86 -7.18 4.95 23.41
CA TYR A 86 -8.30 5.36 24.24
C TYR A 86 -9.32 4.23 24.50
N ARG A 87 -9.58 3.41 23.48
CA ARG A 87 -10.43 2.22 23.58
C ARG A 87 -9.76 1.04 24.29
N ARG A 88 -8.53 1.20 24.76
CA ARG A 88 -7.71 0.16 25.38
C ARG A 88 -7.55 -1.11 24.53
N SER A 89 -7.64 -0.97 23.19
CA SER A 89 -7.41 -2.07 22.26
C SER A 89 -5.93 -2.27 21.93
N ILE A 90 -5.08 -1.34 22.31
CA ILE A 90 -3.62 -1.41 22.30
C ILE A 90 -3.08 -0.73 23.56
N THR A 91 -1.87 -1.14 23.96
CA THR A 91 -1.11 -0.50 25.05
C THR A 91 -0.39 0.77 24.57
N ALA A 92 0.07 1.59 25.51
CA ALA A 92 0.89 2.77 25.20
C ALA A 92 2.22 2.38 24.50
N PHE A 93 2.78 1.22 24.87
CA PHE A 93 3.99 0.70 24.24
C PHE A 93 3.74 0.36 22.76
N GLU A 94 2.67 -0.40 22.46
CA GLU A 94 2.28 -0.76 21.09
C GLU A 94 1.97 0.48 20.24
N ALA A 95 1.23 1.44 20.80
CA ALA A 95 0.96 2.71 20.13
C ALA A 95 2.26 3.45 19.77
N GLY A 96 3.23 3.46 20.69
CA GLY A 96 4.56 4.01 20.43
C GLY A 96 5.32 3.26 19.33
N GLN A 97 5.22 1.94 19.28
CA GLN A 97 5.82 1.12 18.22
C GLN A 97 5.18 1.39 16.84
N GLU A 98 3.85 1.43 16.76
CA GLU A 98 3.13 1.71 15.50
C GLU A 98 3.53 3.06 14.91
N ARG A 99 3.62 4.12 15.75
CA ARG A 99 4.07 5.45 15.30
C ARG A 99 5.50 5.44 14.76
N ARG A 100 6.42 4.76 15.45
CA ARG A 100 7.84 4.70 15.04
C ARG A 100 8.05 3.93 13.74
N ARG A 101 7.13 3.03 13.37
CA ARG A 101 7.21 2.32 12.09
C ARG A 101 6.91 3.19 10.88
N VAL A 102 6.21 4.33 11.05
CA VAL A 102 5.94 5.25 9.95
C VAL A 102 6.94 6.40 9.98
N THR A 103 7.78 6.49 8.97
CA THR A 103 8.81 7.52 8.85
C THR A 103 8.55 8.40 7.63
N PRO A 104 8.35 9.73 7.82
CA PRO A 104 8.01 10.64 6.73
C PRO A 104 9.22 11.08 5.91
N THR A 105 8.99 11.46 4.65
CA THR A 105 9.98 12.11 3.78
C THR A 105 9.30 12.93 2.67
N LEU A 106 10.02 13.92 2.12
CA LEU A 106 9.59 14.71 0.95
C LEU A 106 10.29 14.23 -0.34
N ASP A 107 11.29 13.41 -0.22
CA ASP A 107 12.08 12.86 -1.32
C ASP A 107 12.13 11.32 -1.26
N PHE A 108 12.97 10.70 -2.08
CA PHE A 108 13.17 9.24 -2.07
C PHE A 108 14.20 8.75 -1.03
N SER A 109 14.62 9.60 -0.08
CA SER A 109 15.48 9.17 1.01
C SER A 109 14.87 8.02 1.82
N GLY A 110 15.57 6.91 1.90
CA GLY A 110 15.13 5.71 2.61
C GLY A 110 14.25 4.77 1.77
N PHE A 111 14.07 5.01 0.47
CA PHE A 111 13.38 4.12 -0.45
C PHE A 111 14.28 3.03 -1.06
N GLN A 112 15.61 3.17 -0.95
CA GLN A 112 16.59 2.28 -1.58
C GLN A 112 16.39 0.79 -1.24
N ASN A 113 15.80 0.48 -0.07
CA ASN A 113 15.63 -0.88 0.44
C ASN A 113 14.18 -1.23 0.73
N VAL A 114 13.22 -0.64 0.01
CA VAL A 114 11.82 -1.04 0.12
C VAL A 114 11.54 -2.22 -0.81
N ASP A 115 10.74 -3.18 -0.34
CA ASP A 115 10.37 -4.35 -1.13
C ASP A 115 9.16 -4.07 -2.03
N VAL A 116 8.23 -3.24 -1.54
CA VAL A 116 7.02 -2.83 -2.26
C VAL A 116 6.83 -1.33 -2.07
N VAL A 117 6.53 -0.62 -3.14
CA VAL A 117 6.05 0.76 -3.11
C VAL A 117 4.56 0.77 -3.44
N ILE A 118 3.73 1.26 -2.52
CA ILE A 118 2.29 1.42 -2.74
C ILE A 118 2.03 2.87 -3.12
N GLU A 119 1.53 3.09 -4.33
CA GLU A 119 1.19 4.41 -4.83
C GLU A 119 -0.29 4.71 -4.55
N ALA A 120 -0.55 5.83 -3.84
CA ALA A 120 -1.86 6.31 -3.45
C ALA A 120 -1.99 7.83 -3.66
N VAL A 121 -1.55 8.31 -4.82
CA VAL A 121 -1.65 9.71 -5.25
C VAL A 121 -2.92 9.96 -6.06
N PHE A 122 -3.07 11.18 -6.61
CA PHE A 122 -4.21 11.52 -7.47
C PHE A 122 -4.33 10.60 -8.69
N GLU A 123 -5.57 10.40 -9.15
CA GLU A 123 -5.91 9.53 -10.28
C GLU A 123 -5.59 10.21 -11.61
N ASP A 124 -4.29 10.31 -11.91
CA ASP A 124 -3.72 10.90 -13.12
C ASP A 124 -2.67 9.97 -13.72
N LEU A 125 -2.87 9.55 -14.97
CA LEU A 125 -2.01 8.58 -15.65
C LEU A 125 -0.57 9.06 -15.77
N MET A 126 -0.39 10.30 -16.20
CA MET A 126 0.96 10.89 -16.43
C MET A 126 1.73 10.99 -15.10
N LEU A 127 1.04 11.36 -14.01
CA LEU A 127 1.63 11.39 -12.69
C LEU A 127 2.07 9.99 -12.24
N LYS A 128 1.22 8.98 -12.42
CA LYS A 128 1.53 7.59 -12.04
C LYS A 128 2.68 7.01 -12.86
N GLN A 129 2.70 7.25 -14.16
CA GLN A 129 3.80 6.86 -15.05
C GLN A 129 5.13 7.50 -14.64
N ARG A 130 5.13 8.79 -14.30
CA ARG A 130 6.33 9.47 -13.79
C ARG A 130 6.80 8.84 -12.48
N LEU A 131 5.88 8.52 -11.56
CA LEU A 131 6.22 7.88 -10.29
C LEU A 131 6.78 6.46 -10.46
N VAL A 132 6.31 5.70 -11.46
CA VAL A 132 6.92 4.41 -11.81
C VAL A 132 8.40 4.60 -12.17
N ALA A 133 8.71 5.53 -13.07
CA ALA A 133 10.09 5.80 -13.47
C ALA A 133 10.96 6.30 -12.29
N GLU A 134 10.41 7.16 -11.42
CA GLU A 134 11.10 7.65 -10.23
C GLU A 134 11.39 6.51 -9.24
N VAL A 135 10.44 5.59 -9.02
CA VAL A 135 10.62 4.42 -8.16
C VAL A 135 11.72 3.51 -8.72
N GLU A 136 11.71 3.26 -10.02
CA GLU A 136 12.74 2.44 -10.67
C GLU A 136 14.15 3.05 -10.59
N ALA A 137 14.24 4.39 -10.57
CA ALA A 137 15.51 5.11 -10.44
C ALA A 137 16.07 5.09 -8.99
N HIS A 138 15.22 4.98 -7.96
CA HIS A 138 15.62 5.14 -6.56
C HIS A 138 15.54 3.86 -5.73
N CYS A 139 14.85 2.83 -6.23
CA CYS A 139 14.64 1.57 -5.51
C CYS A 139 15.42 0.42 -6.15
N LEU A 140 15.43 -0.74 -5.47
CA LEU A 140 16.05 -1.94 -6.03
C LEU A 140 15.30 -2.42 -7.30
N PRO A 141 16.02 -3.06 -8.24
CA PRO A 141 15.38 -3.64 -9.43
C PRO A 141 14.29 -4.67 -9.13
N THR A 142 14.28 -5.22 -7.93
CA THR A 142 13.31 -6.20 -7.46
C THR A 142 12.12 -5.58 -6.73
N THR A 143 12.09 -4.26 -6.53
CA THR A 143 10.99 -3.56 -5.87
C THR A 143 9.73 -3.65 -6.72
N ILE A 144 8.61 -4.01 -6.09
CA ILE A 144 7.29 -4.04 -6.72
C ILE A 144 6.65 -2.65 -6.63
N PHE A 145 6.16 -2.13 -7.73
CA PHE A 145 5.30 -0.94 -7.76
C PHE A 145 3.85 -1.37 -7.75
N ALA A 146 3.14 -1.07 -6.67
CA ALA A 146 1.74 -1.41 -6.47
C ALA A 146 0.88 -0.15 -6.51
N THR A 147 0.06 0.03 -7.54
CA THR A 147 -0.83 1.19 -7.65
C THR A 147 -2.19 0.94 -7.01
N ASN A 148 -2.68 1.91 -6.23
CA ASN A 148 -4.01 1.88 -5.61
C ASN A 148 -5.09 2.46 -6.55
N THR A 149 -4.85 2.53 -7.85
CA THR A 149 -5.85 3.02 -8.82
C THR A 149 -7.13 2.21 -8.76
N SER A 150 -8.27 2.87 -8.94
CA SER A 150 -9.59 2.23 -9.05
C SER A 150 -10.10 2.14 -10.49
N SER A 151 -9.49 2.88 -11.43
CA SER A 151 -10.05 3.04 -12.77
C SER A 151 -9.03 2.99 -13.91
N LEU A 152 -7.78 3.36 -13.67
CA LEU A 152 -6.76 3.35 -14.70
C LEU A 152 -6.27 1.91 -14.99
N PRO A 153 -6.17 1.50 -16.26
CA PRO A 153 -5.61 0.21 -16.62
C PRO A 153 -4.16 0.08 -16.16
N ILE A 154 -3.85 -0.99 -15.44
CA ILE A 154 -2.50 -1.24 -14.92
C ILE A 154 -1.47 -1.29 -16.05
N ALA A 155 -1.84 -1.88 -17.21
CA ALA A 155 -0.98 -1.95 -18.38
C ALA A 155 -0.53 -0.55 -18.85
N GLN A 156 -1.43 0.44 -18.86
CA GLN A 156 -1.08 1.81 -19.25
C GLN A 156 -0.12 2.48 -18.27
N ILE A 157 -0.29 2.21 -16.96
CA ILE A 157 0.65 2.70 -15.95
C ILE A 157 2.02 2.04 -16.15
N ALA A 158 2.05 0.76 -16.46
CA ALA A 158 3.26 -0.03 -16.68
C ALA A 158 4.02 0.31 -17.98
N GLU A 159 3.40 1.00 -18.94
CA GLU A 159 4.07 1.44 -20.19
C GLU A 159 5.31 2.32 -19.94
N ALA A 160 5.36 3.04 -18.82
CA ALA A 160 6.51 3.86 -18.45
C ALA A 160 7.60 3.09 -17.69
N ALA A 161 7.36 1.82 -17.35
CA ALA A 161 8.28 1.00 -16.57
C ALA A 161 9.37 0.38 -17.49
N GLN A 162 10.59 0.31 -16.97
CA GLN A 162 11.65 -0.53 -17.54
C GLN A 162 11.44 -2.01 -17.21
N ARG A 163 10.70 -2.28 -16.12
CA ARG A 163 10.36 -3.61 -15.59
C ARG A 163 8.86 -3.71 -15.37
N PRO A 164 8.05 -3.76 -16.45
CA PRO A 164 6.59 -3.77 -16.35
C PRO A 164 6.04 -4.96 -15.55
N GLU A 165 6.77 -6.07 -15.48
CA GLU A 165 6.45 -7.24 -14.65
C GLU A 165 6.43 -6.95 -13.15
N ASN A 166 7.04 -5.86 -12.71
CA ASN A 166 7.04 -5.42 -11.31
C ASN A 166 5.90 -4.43 -11.01
N VAL A 167 5.05 -4.08 -11.98
CA VAL A 167 3.91 -3.16 -11.78
C VAL A 167 2.65 -3.97 -11.58
N ILE A 168 1.98 -3.78 -10.43
CA ILE A 168 0.75 -4.48 -10.07
C ILE A 168 -0.34 -3.52 -9.60
N GLY A 169 -1.59 -3.98 -9.63
CA GLY A 169 -2.70 -3.31 -8.97
C GLY A 169 -2.87 -3.83 -7.53
N MET A 170 -3.00 -2.92 -6.56
CA MET A 170 -3.30 -3.24 -5.17
C MET A 170 -4.36 -2.28 -4.64
N HIS A 171 -5.61 -2.56 -4.95
CA HIS A 171 -6.72 -1.67 -4.66
C HIS A 171 -7.25 -1.85 -3.24
N TYR A 172 -6.98 -0.87 -2.37
CA TYR A 172 -7.58 -0.77 -1.04
C TYR A 172 -8.92 -0.03 -1.12
N PHE A 173 -9.90 -0.51 -0.37
CA PHE A 173 -11.19 0.16 -0.25
C PHE A 173 -11.18 1.17 0.91
N SER A 174 -11.82 2.32 0.69
CA SER A 174 -11.97 3.34 1.74
C SER A 174 -13.17 3.00 2.63
N PRO A 175 -13.05 3.17 3.96
CA PRO A 175 -11.85 3.53 4.72
C PRO A 175 -10.90 2.34 4.91
N VAL A 176 -9.60 2.61 4.83
CA VAL A 176 -8.56 1.59 5.06
C VAL A 176 -8.39 1.33 6.56
#